data_398d34a6f6a7a1d8f5152c7b616e4a31
#
_entry.id   398d34a6f6a7a1d8f5152c7b616e4a31
#
_cell.length_a   1.000
_cell.length_b   1.000
_cell.length_c   1.000
_cell.angle_alpha   90.00
_cell.angle_beta   90.00
_cell.angle_gamma   90.00
#
_symmetry.space_group_name_H-M   'P 1'
#
loop_
_entity.id
_entity.type
_entity.pdbx_description
1 polymer ?
#
loop_
_entity_poly.entity_id
_entity_poly.type
_entity_poly.pdbx_seq_one_letter_code
_entity_poly.pdbx_strand_id
1 'polypeptide(L)'
;MQTLLKIIRKSPIQTTEIYETKYRDIGIALNGIPYLSYKDDEFIFSGPIETITVDTRGNGYQKAPFILIDGISNLARTNLAGQVVESVILDTPGNYSSTPTVEILSGRNGQARAIVTNGEITSIVVQNEGEYYSSSPEVRITDNAGKGRFADYTAIISTDGKIVGFEKINGGSLYTAENVVVDIISVG
;
A
#
# COMPACT_ATOMS: atom_id res chain seq x y z
N MET A 1 30.08 -35.49 -10.11
CA MET A 1 30.20 -34.89 -11.44
C MET A 1 29.02 -35.36 -12.26
N GLN A 2 28.06 -34.50 -12.56
CA GLN A 2 26.92 -34.88 -13.41
C GLN A 2 27.35 -34.71 -14.86
N THR A 3 27.33 -35.78 -15.65
CA THR A 3 27.60 -35.74 -17.08
C THR A 3 26.29 -35.42 -17.80
N LEU A 4 26.13 -34.19 -18.24
CA LEU A 4 24.97 -33.76 -19.02
C LEU A 4 25.23 -34.08 -20.49
N LEU A 5 24.53 -35.09 -21.05
CA LEU A 5 24.54 -35.38 -22.48
C LEU A 5 23.42 -34.59 -23.15
N LYS A 6 23.79 -33.60 -23.98
CA LYS A 6 22.82 -32.81 -24.75
C LYS A 6 22.98 -33.13 -26.24
N ILE A 7 21.94 -33.67 -26.87
CA ILE A 7 21.94 -34.02 -28.30
C ILE A 7 21.33 -32.82 -29.07
N ILE A 8 22.13 -32.23 -29.97
CA ILE A 8 21.71 -31.11 -30.77
C ILE A 8 21.61 -31.56 -32.25
N ARG A 9 20.50 -31.26 -32.92
CA ARG A 9 20.33 -31.54 -34.33
C ARG A 9 21.30 -30.70 -35.18
N LYS A 10 22.01 -31.32 -36.07
CA LYS A 10 22.93 -30.65 -37.05
C LYS A 10 22.18 -29.78 -38.04
N SER A 11 20.96 -30.14 -38.37
CA SER A 11 20.11 -29.41 -39.32
C SER A 11 18.74 -29.20 -38.66
N PRO A 12 18.54 -28.08 -37.96
CA PRO A 12 17.26 -27.76 -37.36
C PRO A 12 16.22 -27.47 -38.44
N ILE A 13 15.01 -27.97 -38.28
CA ILE A 13 13.87 -27.65 -39.16
C ILE A 13 13.21 -26.40 -38.54
N GLN A 14 13.09 -25.37 -39.38
CA GLN A 14 12.33 -24.19 -38.99
C GLN A 14 10.84 -24.53 -38.93
N THR A 15 10.20 -24.26 -37.81
CA THR A 15 8.74 -24.40 -37.66
C THR A 15 8.08 -23.05 -37.88
N THR A 16 6.84 -23.04 -38.37
CA THR A 16 6.00 -21.85 -38.48
C THR A 16 5.30 -21.53 -37.15
N GLU A 17 5.35 -22.44 -36.18
CA GLU A 17 4.76 -22.24 -34.87
C GLU A 17 5.75 -21.56 -33.93
N ILE A 18 5.29 -20.50 -33.28
CA ILE A 18 6.05 -19.77 -32.29
C ILE A 18 5.77 -20.43 -30.93
N TYR A 19 6.81 -21.03 -30.35
CA TYR A 19 6.75 -21.59 -29.01
C TYR A 19 7.36 -20.64 -28.00
N GLU A 20 6.71 -20.52 -26.88
CA GLU A 20 7.27 -19.76 -25.76
C GLU A 20 8.56 -20.41 -25.26
N THR A 21 9.60 -19.59 -25.05
CA THR A 21 10.88 -20.06 -24.52
C THR A 21 10.70 -20.61 -23.12
N LYS A 22 11.10 -21.86 -22.89
CA LYS A 22 11.07 -22.46 -21.56
C LYS A 22 12.18 -21.88 -20.68
N TYR A 23 12.00 -22.03 -19.36
CA TYR A 23 13.03 -21.70 -18.39
C TYR A 23 14.34 -22.49 -18.65
N ARG A 24 15.47 -21.95 -18.17
CA ARG A 24 16.82 -22.52 -18.25
C ARG A 24 17.46 -22.42 -19.64
N ASP A 25 18.23 -23.45 -20.00
CA ASP A 25 19.04 -23.43 -21.23
C ASP A 25 18.19 -23.40 -22.49
N ILE A 26 18.37 -22.39 -23.30
CA ILE A 26 17.75 -22.26 -24.63
C ILE A 26 18.67 -22.64 -25.77
N GLY A 27 19.95 -22.81 -25.49
CA GLY A 27 20.96 -23.18 -26.46
C GLY A 27 22.32 -23.46 -25.83
N ILE A 28 23.27 -23.84 -26.66
CA ILE A 28 24.66 -24.06 -26.23
C ILE A 28 25.58 -23.47 -27.31
N ALA A 29 26.58 -22.72 -26.90
CA ALA A 29 27.62 -22.22 -27.79
C ALA A 29 28.56 -23.34 -28.21
N LEU A 30 29.31 -23.17 -29.33
CA LEU A 30 30.27 -24.16 -29.82
C LEU A 30 31.36 -24.51 -28.79
N ASN A 31 31.66 -23.63 -27.85
CA ASN A 31 32.59 -23.84 -26.74
C ASN A 31 31.96 -24.51 -25.52
N GLY A 32 30.71 -24.96 -25.61
CA GLY A 32 30.01 -25.66 -24.54
C GLY A 32 29.33 -24.77 -23.48
N ILE A 33 29.38 -23.44 -23.67
CA ILE A 33 28.73 -22.51 -22.75
C ILE A 33 27.21 -22.50 -23.04
N PRO A 34 26.34 -22.74 -22.05
CA PRO A 34 24.90 -22.69 -22.27
C PRO A 34 24.43 -21.22 -22.44
N TYR A 35 23.53 -21.00 -23.40
CA TYR A 35 22.72 -19.80 -23.45
C TYR A 35 21.52 -20.01 -22.53
N LEU A 36 21.34 -19.15 -21.53
CA LEU A 36 20.22 -19.19 -20.63
C LEU A 36 19.03 -18.44 -21.22
N SER A 37 17.83 -18.89 -20.89
CA SER A 37 16.61 -18.11 -21.14
C SER A 37 16.66 -16.84 -20.30
N TYR A 38 16.02 -15.78 -20.79
CA TYR A 38 15.74 -14.59 -19.98
C TYR A 38 14.71 -14.90 -18.87
N LYS A 39 14.00 -16.02 -18.96
CA LYS A 39 13.10 -16.55 -17.93
C LYS A 39 13.87 -17.52 -17.05
N ASP A 40 13.86 -17.30 -15.75
CA ASP A 40 14.31 -18.25 -14.74
C ASP A 40 13.10 -18.89 -14.07
N ASP A 41 13.30 -20.00 -13.34
CA ASP A 41 12.26 -20.65 -12.51
C ASP A 41 11.77 -19.72 -11.39
N GLU A 42 12.62 -18.81 -10.94
CA GLU A 42 12.28 -17.64 -10.14
C GLU A 42 12.21 -16.43 -11.07
N PHE A 43 11.09 -15.74 -11.06
CA PHE A 43 10.92 -14.51 -11.83
C PHE A 43 12.01 -13.51 -11.44
N ILE A 44 13.10 -13.43 -12.18
CA ILE A 44 14.08 -12.37 -12.01
C ILE A 44 13.48 -11.11 -12.62
N PHE A 45 12.86 -10.31 -11.80
CA PHE A 45 12.49 -8.96 -12.15
C PHE A 45 13.73 -8.08 -12.04
N SER A 46 14.40 -7.87 -13.16
CA SER A 46 15.38 -6.79 -13.27
C SER A 46 14.90 -5.83 -14.33
N GLY A 47 14.55 -4.61 -13.93
CA GLY A 47 14.09 -3.61 -14.88
C GLY A 47 13.03 -2.66 -14.28
N PRO A 48 12.48 -1.77 -15.13
CA PRO A 48 11.43 -0.85 -14.73
C PRO A 48 10.09 -1.58 -14.55
N ILE A 49 9.23 -0.99 -13.73
CA ILE A 49 7.81 -1.38 -13.68
C ILE A 49 7.16 -0.89 -14.98
N GLU A 50 6.50 -1.77 -15.70
CA GLU A 50 5.73 -1.40 -16.90
C GLU A 50 4.30 -0.97 -16.54
N THR A 51 3.65 -1.74 -15.67
CA THR A 51 2.26 -1.49 -15.26
C THR A 51 2.02 -1.93 -13.82
N ILE A 52 1.06 -1.27 -13.16
CA ILE A 52 0.52 -1.68 -11.87
C ILE A 52 -0.97 -1.94 -12.07
N THR A 53 -1.41 -3.16 -11.83
CA THR A 53 -2.83 -3.55 -11.89
C THR A 53 -3.47 -3.43 -10.52
N VAL A 54 -4.74 -3.03 -10.49
CA VAL A 54 -5.51 -2.90 -9.25
C VAL A 54 -6.38 -4.15 -9.10
N ASP A 55 -6.00 -5.05 -8.20
CA ASP A 55 -6.76 -6.27 -7.93
C ASP A 55 -7.96 -6.01 -7.02
N THR A 56 -7.76 -5.21 -5.98
CA THR A 56 -8.80 -4.80 -5.05
C THR A 56 -8.88 -3.27 -5.02
N ARG A 57 -10.03 -2.75 -5.43
CA ARG A 57 -10.20 -1.31 -5.65
C ARG A 57 -10.43 -0.51 -4.38
N GLY A 58 -10.69 -1.17 -3.24
CA GLY A 58 -11.14 -0.52 -2.02
C GLY A 58 -12.46 0.23 -2.22
N ASN A 59 -12.84 1.00 -1.23
CA ASN A 59 -14.05 1.81 -1.33
C ASN A 59 -14.02 2.92 -0.25
N GLY A 60 -14.82 3.99 -0.43
CA GLY A 60 -14.91 5.06 0.56
C GLY A 60 -13.83 6.14 0.46
N TYR A 61 -12.96 6.08 -0.53
CA TYR A 61 -11.93 7.10 -0.74
C TYR A 61 -12.57 8.45 -1.12
N GLN A 62 -12.34 9.46 -0.31
CA GLN A 62 -12.76 10.83 -0.61
C GLN A 62 -11.73 11.59 -1.45
N LYS A 63 -10.47 11.20 -1.36
CA LYS A 63 -9.35 11.70 -2.14
C LYS A 63 -8.46 10.52 -2.56
N ALA A 64 -7.70 10.73 -3.63
CA ALA A 64 -6.75 9.74 -4.12
C ALA A 64 -5.79 9.29 -3.01
N PRO A 65 -5.76 7.99 -2.66
CA PRO A 65 -4.85 7.48 -1.64
C PRO A 65 -3.40 7.51 -2.14
N PHE A 66 -2.46 7.49 -1.20
CA PHE A 66 -1.04 7.40 -1.51
C PHE A 66 -0.67 5.99 -1.98
N ILE A 67 0.30 5.92 -2.90
CA ILE A 67 0.95 4.66 -3.28
C ILE A 67 2.39 4.70 -2.80
N LEU A 68 2.80 3.59 -2.19
CA LEU A 68 4.19 3.31 -1.89
C LEU A 68 4.67 2.14 -2.76
N ILE A 69 5.82 2.29 -3.36
CA ILE A 69 6.54 1.23 -4.06
C ILE A 69 7.84 1.00 -3.29
N ASP A 70 7.99 -0.17 -2.69
CA ASP A 70 9.08 -0.48 -1.72
C ASP A 70 9.23 0.59 -0.63
N GLY A 71 8.10 1.10 -0.13
CA GLY A 71 8.06 2.14 0.89
C GLY A 71 8.36 3.56 0.41
N ILE A 72 8.58 3.77 -0.88
CA ILE A 72 8.86 5.09 -1.48
C ILE A 72 7.57 5.66 -2.07
N SER A 73 7.21 6.87 -1.67
CA SER A 73 6.07 7.63 -2.21
C SER A 73 6.44 8.43 -3.47
N ASN A 74 5.42 8.96 -4.17
CA ASN A 74 5.56 9.83 -5.35
C ASN A 74 6.18 9.18 -6.60
N LEU A 75 6.25 7.85 -6.66
CA LEU A 75 6.63 7.10 -7.87
C LEU A 75 5.41 6.79 -8.74
N ALA A 76 4.24 6.76 -8.15
CA ALA A 76 2.96 6.52 -8.80
C ALA A 76 1.84 7.26 -8.07
N ARG A 77 0.70 7.40 -8.74
CA ARG A 77 -0.51 7.99 -8.17
C ARG A 77 -1.75 7.16 -8.53
N THR A 78 -2.75 7.20 -7.66
CA THR A 78 -4.05 6.58 -7.92
C THR A 78 -4.97 7.51 -8.70
N ASN A 79 -5.81 6.93 -9.55
CA ASN A 79 -6.95 7.59 -10.14
C ASN A 79 -8.24 7.00 -9.57
N LEU A 80 -9.18 7.85 -9.18
CA LEU A 80 -10.47 7.42 -8.61
C LEU A 80 -11.59 7.50 -9.63
N ALA A 81 -12.47 6.49 -9.62
CA ALA A 81 -13.81 6.56 -10.21
C ALA A 81 -14.83 6.54 -9.07
N GLY A 82 -15.41 7.70 -8.75
CA GLY A 82 -16.20 7.85 -7.52
C GLY A 82 -15.33 7.69 -6.26
N GLN A 83 -15.64 6.70 -5.45
CA GLN A 83 -14.94 6.43 -4.18
C GLN A 83 -14.10 5.13 -4.21
N VAL A 84 -13.72 4.66 -5.40
CA VAL A 84 -12.90 3.46 -5.59
C VAL A 84 -11.67 3.78 -6.43
N VAL A 85 -10.57 3.07 -6.21
CA VAL A 85 -9.38 3.18 -7.06
C VAL A 85 -9.66 2.50 -8.39
N GLU A 86 -9.69 3.26 -9.46
CA GLU A 86 -9.92 2.76 -10.81
C GLU A 86 -8.62 2.24 -11.44
N SER A 87 -7.57 3.03 -11.31
CA SER A 87 -6.28 2.72 -11.93
C SER A 87 -5.12 3.37 -11.17
N VAL A 88 -3.93 2.87 -11.45
CA VAL A 88 -2.66 3.44 -11.00
C VAL A 88 -1.94 4.00 -12.20
N ILE A 89 -1.46 5.23 -12.06
CA ILE A 89 -0.62 5.89 -13.06
C ILE A 89 0.80 5.90 -12.52
N LEU A 90 1.71 5.29 -13.25
CA LEU A 90 3.11 5.24 -12.90
C LEU A 90 3.81 6.50 -13.42
N ASP A 91 4.34 7.30 -12.51
CA ASP A 91 5.04 8.54 -12.86
C ASP A 91 6.55 8.31 -13.06
N THR A 92 7.11 7.37 -12.27
CA THR A 92 8.53 7.00 -12.36
C THR A 92 8.66 5.48 -12.32
N PRO A 93 9.00 4.83 -13.44
CA PRO A 93 9.05 3.37 -13.53
C PRO A 93 10.08 2.70 -12.62
N GLY A 94 11.11 3.45 -12.20
CA GLY A 94 12.19 2.91 -11.39
C GLY A 94 13.05 1.87 -12.12
N ASN A 95 13.88 1.18 -11.36
CA ASN A 95 14.64 0.02 -11.82
C ASN A 95 14.83 -0.92 -10.64
N TYR A 96 14.25 -2.11 -10.72
CA TYR A 96 14.13 -3.05 -9.60
C TYR A 96 14.88 -4.34 -9.94
N SER A 97 15.51 -4.93 -8.93
CA SER A 97 16.19 -6.23 -9.02
C SER A 97 15.32 -7.40 -8.56
N SER A 98 14.17 -7.10 -7.98
CA SER A 98 13.13 -8.05 -7.54
C SER A 98 11.76 -7.41 -7.71
N THR A 99 10.67 -8.20 -7.62
CA THR A 99 9.31 -7.66 -7.64
C THR A 99 9.13 -6.69 -6.48
N PRO A 100 8.84 -5.41 -6.74
CA PRO A 100 8.62 -4.44 -5.69
C PRO A 100 7.28 -4.68 -4.99
N THR A 101 7.22 -4.31 -3.71
CA THR A 101 5.97 -4.28 -2.95
C THR A 101 5.22 -3.00 -3.27
N VAL A 102 3.92 -3.12 -3.57
CA VAL A 102 3.05 -1.97 -3.83
C VAL A 102 1.98 -1.91 -2.75
N GLU A 103 1.90 -0.78 -2.05
CA GLU A 103 0.92 -0.53 -0.99
C GLU A 103 0.08 0.70 -1.33
N ILE A 104 -1.25 0.61 -1.16
CA ILE A 104 -2.17 1.74 -1.26
C ILE A 104 -2.59 2.13 0.15
N LEU A 105 -2.37 3.39 0.52
CA LEU A 105 -2.57 3.88 1.88
C LEU A 105 -3.49 5.10 1.91
N SER A 106 -4.48 5.06 2.80
CA SER A 106 -5.34 6.20 3.13
C SER A 106 -5.06 6.79 4.52
N GLY A 107 -3.97 6.37 5.14
CA GLY A 107 -3.45 6.81 6.43
C GLY A 107 -3.03 5.64 7.32
N ARG A 108 -2.02 5.87 8.17
CA ARG A 108 -1.56 4.88 9.17
C ARG A 108 -0.88 5.54 10.37
N ASN A 109 -0.78 4.78 11.47
CA ASN A 109 -0.01 5.11 12.67
C ASN A 109 -0.46 6.34 13.45
N GLY A 110 -1.61 6.96 13.14
CA GLY A 110 -2.15 8.05 13.94
C GLY A 110 -2.57 7.55 15.33
N GLN A 111 -2.21 8.31 16.36
CA GLN A 111 -2.60 8.02 17.74
C GLN A 111 -3.04 9.29 18.45
N ALA A 112 -4.06 9.19 19.27
CA ALA A 112 -4.61 10.32 20.00
C ALA A 112 -5.06 9.91 21.40
N ARG A 113 -5.20 10.92 22.27
CA ARG A 113 -5.66 10.76 23.64
C ARG A 113 -6.67 11.85 23.98
N ALA A 114 -7.78 11.44 24.57
CA ALA A 114 -8.78 12.38 25.08
C ALA A 114 -8.34 13.00 26.41
N ILE A 115 -8.73 14.26 26.61
CA ILE A 115 -8.67 14.96 27.88
C ILE A 115 -10.10 15.12 28.38
N VAL A 116 -10.39 14.55 29.55
CA VAL A 116 -11.74 14.57 30.17
C VAL A 116 -11.75 15.52 31.37
N THR A 117 -12.76 16.37 31.42
CA THR A 117 -13.00 17.27 32.57
C THR A 117 -14.49 17.20 32.91
N ASN A 118 -14.83 16.91 34.17
CA ASN A 118 -16.20 16.83 34.64
C ASN A 118 -17.12 15.91 33.79
N GLY A 119 -16.58 14.80 33.30
CA GLY A 119 -17.34 13.85 32.51
C GLY A 119 -17.48 14.18 31.04
N GLU A 120 -16.90 15.28 30.56
CA GLU A 120 -16.89 15.71 29.15
C GLU A 120 -15.49 15.61 28.60
N ILE A 121 -15.36 15.18 27.33
CA ILE A 121 -14.10 15.29 26.60
C ILE A 121 -13.94 16.74 26.18
N THR A 122 -12.96 17.42 26.73
CA THR A 122 -12.71 18.85 26.47
C THR A 122 -11.79 19.05 25.26
N SER A 123 -10.89 18.11 25.01
CA SER A 123 -9.99 18.10 23.85
C SER A 123 -9.46 16.71 23.55
N ILE A 124 -9.00 16.53 22.33
CA ILE A 124 -8.21 15.35 21.91
C ILE A 124 -6.82 15.85 21.51
N VAL A 125 -5.80 15.21 22.06
CA VAL A 125 -4.38 15.55 21.82
C VAL A 125 -3.76 14.52 20.91
N VAL A 126 -3.07 14.96 19.87
CA VAL A 126 -2.28 14.10 18.98
C VAL A 126 -1.09 13.55 19.77
N GLN A 127 -0.97 12.23 19.83
CA GLN A 127 0.19 11.52 20.40
C GLN A 127 1.19 11.11 19.31
N ASN A 128 0.66 10.68 18.17
CA ASN A 128 1.40 10.43 16.96
C ASN A 128 0.62 10.99 15.78
N GLU A 129 1.25 11.83 14.97
CA GLU A 129 0.64 12.47 13.81
C GLU A 129 0.23 11.46 12.72
N GLY A 130 0.86 10.29 12.71
CA GLY A 130 0.72 9.31 11.63
C GLY A 130 1.23 9.85 10.30
N GLU A 131 0.89 9.17 9.22
CA GLU A 131 1.36 9.52 7.88
C GLU A 131 0.39 9.01 6.80
N TYR A 132 0.48 9.59 5.61
CA TYR A 132 -0.27 9.20 4.41
C TYR A 132 -1.80 9.30 4.52
N TYR A 133 -2.32 10.17 5.39
CA TYR A 133 -3.76 10.46 5.42
C TYR A 133 -4.14 11.31 4.20
N SER A 134 -4.87 10.70 3.25
CA SER A 134 -5.39 11.41 2.08
C SER A 134 -6.66 12.19 2.38
N SER A 135 -7.43 11.74 3.38
CA SER A 135 -8.63 12.39 3.90
C SER A 135 -8.68 12.26 5.42
N SER A 136 -9.54 13.04 6.07
CA SER A 136 -9.73 12.97 7.52
C SER A 136 -10.13 11.55 7.92
N PRO A 137 -9.38 10.88 8.82
CA PRO A 137 -9.76 9.57 9.33
C PRO A 137 -10.99 9.65 10.25
N GLU A 138 -11.68 8.53 10.42
CA GLU A 138 -12.71 8.41 11.44
C GLU A 138 -12.08 8.49 12.84
N VAL A 139 -12.64 9.32 13.71
CA VAL A 139 -12.26 9.41 15.10
C VAL A 139 -13.28 8.63 15.92
N ARG A 140 -12.96 7.39 16.26
CA ARG A 140 -13.85 6.55 17.08
C ARG A 140 -13.52 6.72 18.54
N ILE A 141 -14.51 7.18 19.32
CA ILE A 141 -14.38 7.39 20.76
C ILE A 141 -15.21 6.33 21.47
N THR A 142 -14.55 5.52 22.29
CA THR A 142 -15.17 4.46 23.07
C THR A 142 -14.92 4.68 24.56
N ASP A 143 -15.85 4.25 25.38
CA ASP A 143 -15.70 4.21 26.83
C ASP A 143 -15.78 2.76 27.34
N ASN A 144 -14.69 2.24 27.86
CA ASN A 144 -14.59 0.86 28.35
C ASN A 144 -15.50 0.58 29.53
N ALA A 145 -15.94 1.62 30.27
CA ALA A 145 -16.94 1.50 31.32
C ALA A 145 -18.38 1.51 30.79
N GLY A 146 -18.58 1.80 29.49
CA GLY A 146 -19.88 1.78 28.82
C GLY A 146 -20.83 2.89 29.23
N LYS A 147 -20.35 3.96 29.88
CA LYS A 147 -21.14 5.08 30.38
C LYS A 147 -21.06 6.33 29.50
N GLY A 148 -19.86 6.61 28.97
CA GLY A 148 -19.61 7.76 28.15
C GLY A 148 -20.34 7.67 26.82
N ARG A 149 -20.90 8.79 26.33
CA ARG A 149 -21.68 8.85 25.07
C ARG A 149 -21.71 10.23 24.48
N PHE A 150 -22.01 10.25 23.17
CA PHE A 150 -22.27 11.46 22.37
C PHE A 150 -21.02 12.32 22.07
N ALA A 151 -19.81 11.86 22.37
CA ALA A 151 -18.62 12.58 21.91
C ALA A 151 -18.48 12.44 20.40
N ASP A 152 -18.16 13.56 19.74
CA ASP A 152 -17.97 13.63 18.30
C ASP A 152 -16.84 14.63 18.00
N TYR A 153 -15.84 14.15 17.26
CA TYR A 153 -14.66 14.90 16.88
C TYR A 153 -14.25 14.56 15.46
N THR A 154 -13.74 15.54 14.75
CA THR A 154 -13.18 15.36 13.42
C THR A 154 -11.67 15.60 13.45
N ALA A 155 -10.89 14.71 12.84
CA ALA A 155 -9.46 14.90 12.71
C ALA A 155 -9.15 15.99 11.66
N ILE A 156 -8.17 16.83 11.95
CA ILE A 156 -7.63 17.82 11.04
C ILE A 156 -6.31 17.29 10.51
N ILE A 157 -6.21 17.18 9.18
CA ILE A 157 -4.99 16.72 8.50
C ILE A 157 -4.28 17.86 7.79
N SER A 158 -2.96 17.81 7.77
CA SER A 158 -2.09 18.70 7.00
C SER A 158 -2.05 18.31 5.52
N THR A 159 -1.46 19.14 4.69
CA THR A 159 -1.29 18.89 3.26
C THR A 159 -0.34 17.73 2.94
N ASP A 160 0.54 17.39 3.88
CA ASP A 160 1.49 16.27 3.81
C ASP A 160 0.94 14.98 4.44
N GLY A 161 -0.35 14.95 4.75
CA GLY A 161 -1.05 13.73 5.18
C GLY A 161 -0.78 13.32 6.63
N LYS A 162 -0.63 14.29 7.54
CA LYS A 162 -0.46 14.06 8.98
C LYS A 162 -1.61 14.63 9.77
N ILE A 163 -1.96 14.04 10.90
CA ILE A 163 -2.95 14.57 11.83
C ILE A 163 -2.32 15.70 12.64
N VAL A 164 -2.83 16.91 12.49
CA VAL A 164 -2.33 18.10 13.18
C VAL A 164 -3.19 18.53 14.35
N GLY A 165 -4.40 17.98 14.48
CA GLY A 165 -5.32 18.30 15.57
C GLY A 165 -6.68 17.67 15.38
N PHE A 166 -7.61 18.07 16.27
CA PHE A 166 -8.98 17.61 16.25
C PHE A 166 -9.94 18.80 16.48
N GLU A 167 -10.97 18.86 15.67
CA GLU A 167 -12.08 19.79 15.86
C GLU A 167 -13.16 19.13 16.72
N LYS A 168 -13.58 19.80 17.78
CA LYS A 168 -14.63 19.35 18.68
C LYS A 168 -16.00 19.70 18.10
N ILE A 169 -16.80 18.72 17.80
CA ILE A 169 -18.22 18.89 17.44
C ILE A 169 -19.07 18.75 18.71
N ASN A 170 -18.83 17.71 19.50
CA ASN A 170 -19.50 17.46 20.76
C ASN A 170 -18.53 16.76 21.73
N GLY A 171 -18.41 17.25 22.96
CA GLY A 171 -17.59 16.64 24.03
C GLY A 171 -18.20 15.44 24.70
N GLY A 172 -19.49 15.23 24.46
CA GLY A 172 -20.23 14.14 25.09
C GLY A 172 -20.40 14.31 26.60
N SER A 173 -20.73 13.21 27.27
CA SER A 173 -20.95 13.19 28.74
C SER A 173 -20.66 11.82 29.33
N LEU A 174 -20.45 11.78 30.63
CA LEU A 174 -20.24 10.58 31.47
C LEU A 174 -18.93 9.82 31.14
N TYR A 175 -17.97 10.46 30.50
CA TYR A 175 -16.65 9.90 30.29
C TYR A 175 -15.78 10.01 31.54
N THR A 176 -14.87 9.04 31.67
CA THR A 176 -13.77 9.12 32.65
C THR A 176 -12.43 8.98 31.96
N ALA A 177 -11.43 9.69 32.42
CA ALA A 177 -10.10 9.70 31.74
C ALA A 177 -9.44 8.32 31.64
N GLU A 178 -9.78 7.42 32.58
CA GLU A 178 -9.18 6.08 32.65
C GLU A 178 -9.82 5.10 31.68
N ASN A 179 -11.07 5.35 31.25
CA ASN A 179 -11.84 4.41 30.45
C ASN A 179 -12.05 4.85 28.99
N VAL A 180 -11.79 6.13 28.68
CA VAL A 180 -11.96 6.65 27.33
C VAL A 180 -10.79 6.23 26.44
N VAL A 181 -11.12 5.69 25.26
CA VAL A 181 -10.18 5.32 24.22
C VAL A 181 -10.52 6.08 22.94
N VAL A 182 -9.51 6.55 22.25
CA VAL A 182 -9.63 7.24 20.95
C VAL A 182 -8.88 6.43 19.91
N ASP A 183 -9.62 5.85 18.97
CA ASP A 183 -9.08 5.10 17.84
C ASP A 183 -9.13 5.97 16.58
N ILE A 184 -8.05 6.00 15.84
CA ILE A 184 -7.94 6.68 14.56
C ILE A 184 -8.03 5.61 13.47
N ILE A 185 -9.10 5.66 12.68
CA ILE A 185 -9.42 4.65 11.69
C ILE A 185 -9.31 5.26 10.30
N SER A 186 -8.42 4.71 9.49
CA SER A 186 -8.30 5.10 8.09
C SER A 186 -9.57 4.75 7.31
N VAL A 187 -9.97 5.62 6.38
CA VAL A 187 -11.13 5.42 5.49
C VAL A 187 -10.64 5.03 4.11
N GLY A 188 -11.08 3.87 3.61
CA GLY A 188 -10.74 3.35 2.28
C GLY A 188 -10.33 1.90 2.28
#